data_c5741e4108afaa96bd54533c9d28d72e
#
_entry.id   c5741e4108afaa96bd54533c9d28d72e
#
_cell.length_a   1.000
_cell.length_b   1.000
_cell.length_c   1.000
_cell.angle_alpha   90.00
_cell.angle_beta   90.00
_cell.angle_gamma   90.00
#
_symmetry.space_group_name_H-M   'P 1'
#
loop_
_entity.id
_entity.type
_entity.pdbx_description
1 polymer ?
#
loop_
_entity_poly.entity_id
_entity_poly.type
_entity_poly.pdbx_seq_one_letter_code
_entity_poly.pdbx_strand_id
1 'polypeptide(L)'
;MRDSHQIVRCAGIPWEDRVNVDGWPSRAGLYFDDRENALCMRLIDYPVGSTEPRHVHAGSHATIVLKGRAIVDGITLGPLDVVLGPSNEPHGPLHYPEGCQLLSVFHGSYYHSEVESLSSERSYRLIQSEQIPWQQGGSKGCETKTLIDRGVGRALIQVLRFAPGAELSPFGRDTLHAALIVDGSTVLGDETAGHWDFIRFAEGDGFLPISFPQGATLLAVVLR
;
A
#
# COMPACT_ATOMS: atom_id res chain seq x y z
N MET A 1 -2.90 -25.99 -14.69
CA MET A 1 -2.06 -25.34 -13.66
C MET A 1 -2.75 -24.02 -13.36
N ARG A 2 -3.06 -23.69 -12.11
CA ARG A 2 -3.49 -22.32 -11.77
C ARG A 2 -2.24 -21.47 -11.82
N ASP A 3 -2.33 -20.27 -12.38
CA ASP A 3 -1.19 -19.35 -12.42
C ASP A 3 -0.78 -19.01 -10.99
N SER A 4 0.48 -19.19 -10.67
CA SER A 4 1.04 -18.95 -9.32
C SER A 4 1.07 -17.46 -8.94
N HIS A 5 0.75 -16.58 -9.89
CA HIS A 5 0.70 -15.13 -9.71
C HIS A 5 -0.23 -14.48 -10.74
N GLN A 6 -0.64 -13.26 -10.45
CA GLN A 6 -1.37 -12.38 -11.36
C GLN A 6 -0.75 -10.99 -11.33
N ILE A 7 -0.44 -10.44 -12.52
CA ILE A 7 0.01 -9.06 -12.64
C ILE A 7 -1.19 -8.18 -13.02
N VAL A 8 -1.51 -7.21 -12.16
CA VAL A 8 -2.50 -6.18 -12.43
C VAL A 8 -1.76 -4.94 -12.93
N ARG A 9 -1.90 -4.63 -14.21
CA ARG A 9 -1.25 -3.48 -14.83
C ARG A 9 -1.89 -2.18 -14.37
N CYS A 10 -1.08 -1.24 -13.88
CA CYS A 10 -1.57 0.07 -13.44
C CYS A 10 -2.37 0.80 -14.55
N ALA A 11 -1.89 0.72 -15.79
CA ALA A 11 -2.56 1.31 -16.94
C ALA A 11 -3.94 0.70 -17.27
N GLY A 12 -4.20 -0.50 -16.79
CA GLY A 12 -5.46 -1.24 -17.01
C GLY A 12 -6.46 -1.17 -15.85
N ILE A 13 -6.14 -0.46 -14.77
CA ILE A 13 -7.05 -0.36 -13.64
C ILE A 13 -8.27 0.46 -14.01
N PRO A 14 -9.49 -0.03 -13.77
CA PRO A 14 -10.69 0.76 -13.91
C PRO A 14 -10.74 1.81 -12.80
N TRP A 15 -10.65 3.08 -13.18
CA TRP A 15 -10.77 4.19 -12.26
C TRP A 15 -12.24 4.57 -12.05
N GLU A 16 -12.60 4.78 -10.82
CA GLU A 16 -13.91 5.31 -10.40
C GLU A 16 -13.73 6.74 -9.92
N ASP A 17 -14.39 7.69 -10.58
CA ASP A 17 -14.45 9.06 -10.11
C ASP A 17 -15.31 9.16 -8.86
N ARG A 18 -14.84 9.92 -7.89
CA ARG A 18 -15.51 10.16 -6.61
C ARG A 18 -15.51 11.64 -6.29
N VAL A 19 -16.54 12.07 -5.62
CA VAL A 19 -16.63 13.43 -5.08
C VAL A 19 -17.00 13.28 -3.61
N ASN A 20 -16.21 13.85 -2.71
CA ASN A 20 -16.57 13.91 -1.30
C ASN A 20 -17.63 15.01 -1.07
N VAL A 21 -18.14 15.13 0.17
CA VAL A 21 -19.20 16.11 0.50
C VAL A 21 -18.75 17.55 0.32
N ASP A 22 -17.46 17.85 0.43
CA ASP A 22 -16.89 19.17 0.18
C ASP A 22 -16.74 19.48 -1.32
N GLY A 23 -17.15 18.56 -2.18
CA GLY A 23 -17.09 18.73 -3.63
C GLY A 23 -15.72 18.50 -4.26
N TRP A 24 -14.72 18.03 -3.50
CA TRP A 24 -13.39 17.74 -4.03
C TRP A 24 -13.39 16.42 -4.79
N PRO A 25 -12.99 16.41 -6.06
CA PRO A 25 -12.92 15.19 -6.84
C PRO A 25 -11.73 14.34 -6.39
N SER A 26 -11.91 13.03 -6.44
CA SER A 26 -10.84 12.04 -6.33
C SER A 26 -11.11 10.89 -7.28
N ARG A 27 -10.12 10.06 -7.55
CA ARG A 27 -10.29 8.82 -8.30
C ARG A 27 -9.77 7.66 -7.48
N ALA A 28 -10.44 6.54 -7.56
CA ALA A 28 -9.99 5.31 -6.91
C ALA A 28 -9.97 4.16 -7.91
N GLY A 29 -8.88 3.40 -7.92
CA GLY A 29 -8.72 2.19 -8.70
C GLY A 29 -8.52 0.99 -7.79
N LEU A 30 -9.20 -0.12 -8.06
CA LEU A 30 -9.08 -1.35 -7.29
C LEU A 30 -7.95 -2.20 -7.88
N TYR A 31 -6.88 -2.43 -7.10
CA TYR A 31 -5.87 -3.42 -7.44
C TYR A 31 -6.30 -4.83 -7.09
N PHE A 32 -6.92 -4.97 -5.91
CA PHE A 32 -7.07 -6.26 -5.29
C PHE A 32 -8.17 -6.27 -4.22
N ASP A 33 -9.06 -7.26 -4.29
CA ASP A 33 -10.09 -7.54 -3.29
C ASP A 33 -10.00 -9.03 -2.91
N ASP A 34 -9.42 -9.30 -1.76
CA ASP A 34 -9.30 -10.64 -1.19
C ASP A 34 -10.28 -10.81 -0.04
N ARG A 35 -11.43 -11.36 -0.37
CA ARG A 35 -12.50 -11.58 0.59
C ARG A 35 -12.15 -12.64 1.63
N GLU A 36 -11.29 -13.60 1.29
CA GLU A 36 -10.88 -14.68 2.19
C GLU A 36 -10.04 -14.14 3.36
N ASN A 37 -9.10 -13.25 3.05
CA ASN A 37 -8.27 -12.59 4.05
C ASN A 37 -8.81 -11.23 4.49
N ALA A 38 -10.01 -10.86 4.01
CA ALA A 38 -10.63 -9.56 4.25
C ALA A 38 -9.72 -8.37 3.89
N LEU A 39 -8.88 -8.52 2.87
CA LEU A 39 -7.94 -7.49 2.40
C LEU A 39 -8.43 -6.83 1.12
N CYS A 40 -8.35 -5.51 1.07
CA CYS A 40 -8.62 -4.72 -0.13
C CYS A 40 -7.49 -3.70 -0.33
N MET A 41 -6.99 -3.60 -1.57
CA MET A 41 -5.93 -2.64 -1.92
C MET A 41 -6.39 -1.75 -3.05
N ARG A 42 -6.30 -0.45 -2.81
CA ARG A 42 -6.80 0.57 -3.74
C ARG A 42 -5.76 1.65 -3.96
N LEU A 43 -5.61 2.04 -5.22
CA LEU A 43 -4.89 3.25 -5.59
C LEU A 43 -5.88 4.42 -5.56
N ILE A 44 -5.51 5.51 -4.91
CA ILE A 44 -6.34 6.71 -4.80
C ILE A 44 -5.55 7.90 -5.30
N ASP A 45 -6.20 8.74 -6.11
CA ASP A 45 -5.59 9.93 -6.71
C ASP A 45 -6.39 11.16 -6.29
N TYR A 46 -5.74 12.05 -5.56
CA TYR A 46 -6.29 13.33 -5.09
C TYR A 46 -5.68 14.47 -5.89
N PRO A 47 -6.50 15.39 -6.42
CA PRO A 47 -6.00 16.56 -7.15
C PRO A 47 -5.32 17.59 -6.23
N VAL A 48 -4.57 18.48 -6.85
CA VAL A 48 -3.87 19.59 -6.18
C VAL A 48 -4.84 20.45 -5.36
N GLY A 49 -4.48 20.73 -4.11
CA GLY A 49 -5.22 21.58 -3.19
C GLY A 49 -6.46 20.91 -2.56
N SER A 50 -6.71 19.64 -2.85
CA SER A 50 -7.85 18.93 -2.27
C SER A 50 -7.66 18.62 -0.79
N THR A 51 -8.77 18.39 -0.11
CA THR A 51 -8.82 17.98 1.29
C THR A 51 -9.78 16.82 1.42
N GLU A 52 -9.32 15.74 2.02
CA GLU A 52 -10.17 14.67 2.48
C GLU A 52 -10.67 15.03 3.89
N PRO A 53 -11.98 15.16 4.11
CA PRO A 53 -12.50 15.58 5.40
C PRO A 53 -12.21 14.53 6.47
N ARG A 54 -12.44 14.88 7.73
CA ARG A 54 -12.35 13.94 8.83
C ARG A 54 -13.39 12.84 8.65
N HIS A 55 -12.95 11.60 8.76
CA HIS A 55 -13.80 10.46 8.51
C HIS A 55 -13.39 9.23 9.33
N VAL A 56 -14.19 8.19 9.28
CA VAL A 56 -13.99 6.91 9.96
C VAL A 56 -14.20 5.77 8.98
N HIS A 57 -13.36 4.75 9.05
CA HIS A 57 -13.56 3.47 8.35
C HIS A 57 -13.98 2.38 9.34
N ALA A 58 -14.91 1.51 8.92
CA ALA A 58 -15.27 0.35 9.73
C ALA A 58 -14.14 -0.69 9.80
N GLY A 59 -13.30 -0.79 8.76
CA GLY A 59 -12.09 -1.61 8.75
C GLY A 59 -10.85 -0.85 9.21
N SER A 60 -9.82 -1.57 9.65
CA SER A 60 -8.48 -1.00 9.85
C SER A 60 -7.78 -0.79 8.52
N HIS A 61 -6.91 0.21 8.43
CA HIS A 61 -6.23 0.51 7.18
C HIS A 61 -4.84 1.10 7.39
N ALA A 62 -4.00 0.93 6.37
CA ALA A 62 -2.77 1.68 6.17
C ALA A 62 -2.89 2.44 4.85
N THR A 63 -2.82 3.76 4.89
CA THR A 63 -2.78 4.63 3.72
C THR A 63 -1.36 5.12 3.51
N ILE A 64 -0.73 4.68 2.41
CA ILE A 64 0.68 4.91 2.10
C ILE A 64 0.77 5.94 0.99
N VAL A 65 1.53 7.01 1.18
CA VAL A 65 1.82 8.00 0.14
C VAL A 65 2.73 7.35 -0.91
N LEU A 66 2.32 7.37 -2.17
CA LEU A 66 3.15 6.92 -3.31
C LEU A 66 3.80 8.10 -4.03
N LYS A 67 3.04 9.19 -4.18
CA LYS A 67 3.51 10.42 -4.86
C LYS A 67 2.79 11.64 -4.29
N GLY A 68 3.49 12.79 -4.30
CA GLY A 68 2.96 14.03 -3.74
C GLY A 68 3.14 14.10 -2.23
N ARG A 69 2.26 14.85 -1.56
CA ARG A 69 2.33 15.07 -0.11
C ARG A 69 0.94 15.09 0.50
N ALA A 70 0.86 14.57 1.74
CA ALA A 70 -0.31 14.69 2.58
C ALA A 70 0.06 15.43 3.88
N ILE A 71 -0.79 16.35 4.32
CA ILE A 71 -0.63 17.05 5.61
C ILE A 71 -1.74 16.57 6.54
N VAL A 72 -1.35 16.02 7.67
CA VAL A 72 -2.25 15.50 8.71
C VAL A 72 -1.77 16.04 10.05
N ASP A 73 -2.63 16.73 10.80
CA ASP A 73 -2.28 17.34 12.10
C ASP A 73 -1.04 18.24 12.06
N GLY A 74 -0.80 18.93 10.94
CA GLY A 74 0.38 19.76 10.73
C GLY A 74 1.66 18.98 10.40
N ILE A 75 1.60 17.65 10.33
CA ILE A 75 2.74 16.81 9.93
C ILE A 75 2.64 16.55 8.43
N THR A 76 3.73 16.81 7.72
CA THR A 76 3.84 16.50 6.28
C THR A 76 4.32 15.08 6.09
N LEU A 77 3.56 14.30 5.32
CA LEU A 77 3.90 12.96 4.90
C LEU A 77 4.30 12.97 3.42
N GLY A 78 5.40 12.35 3.10
CA GLY A 78 5.93 12.15 1.75
C GLY A 78 5.88 10.69 1.29
N PRO A 79 6.51 10.36 0.15
CA PRO A 79 6.50 8.99 -0.38
C PRO A 79 6.95 7.93 0.62
N LEU A 80 6.18 6.84 0.72
CA LEU A 80 6.32 5.72 1.65
C LEU A 80 5.96 6.03 3.11
N ASP A 81 5.58 7.25 3.45
CA ASP A 81 5.01 7.55 4.76
C ASP A 81 3.57 7.04 4.86
N VAL A 82 3.12 6.75 6.07
CA VAL A 82 1.88 6.02 6.30
C VAL A 82 0.99 6.71 7.33
N VAL A 83 -0.31 6.76 7.03
CA VAL A 83 -1.37 6.92 8.03
C VAL A 83 -1.92 5.54 8.36
N LEU A 84 -1.74 5.08 9.60
CA LEU A 84 -2.29 3.83 10.10
C LEU A 84 -3.52 4.12 10.95
N GLY A 85 -4.70 3.75 10.45
CA GLY A 85 -5.99 3.96 11.09
C GLY A 85 -6.58 2.65 11.63
N PRO A 86 -6.85 2.57 12.95
CA PRO A 86 -7.62 1.48 13.52
C PRO A 86 -9.07 1.50 13.05
N SER A 87 -9.77 0.35 13.16
CA SER A 87 -11.21 0.26 12.87
C SER A 87 -12.01 1.20 13.74
N ASN A 88 -12.98 1.89 13.14
CA ASN A 88 -13.93 2.80 13.80
C ASN A 88 -13.26 3.98 14.53
N GLU A 89 -12.04 4.32 14.19
CA GLU A 89 -11.34 5.47 14.78
C GLU A 89 -11.27 6.63 13.77
N PRO A 90 -11.82 7.81 14.10
CA PRO A 90 -11.78 8.96 13.25
C PRO A 90 -10.37 9.49 13.01
N HIS A 91 -10.07 9.87 11.79
CA HIS A 91 -8.80 10.49 11.39
C HIS A 91 -9.01 11.59 10.34
N GLY A 92 -7.96 12.37 10.08
CA GLY A 92 -8.02 13.54 9.21
C GLY A 92 -8.43 14.83 9.97
N PRO A 93 -8.65 15.95 9.22
CA PRO A 93 -8.60 16.01 7.74
C PRO A 93 -7.21 15.74 7.19
N LEU A 94 -7.13 15.25 5.95
CA LEU A 94 -5.90 15.11 5.19
C LEU A 94 -5.91 16.14 4.06
N HIS A 95 -4.91 17.00 4.03
CA HIS A 95 -4.78 18.03 3.01
C HIS A 95 -3.67 17.65 2.01
N TYR A 96 -3.93 17.84 0.70
CA TYR A 96 -3.06 17.44 -0.41
C TYR A 96 -2.64 18.67 -1.24
N PRO A 97 -1.68 19.49 -0.77
CA PRO A 97 -1.37 20.79 -1.38
C PRO A 97 -0.86 20.68 -2.81
N GLU A 98 -0.17 19.61 -3.14
CA GLU A 98 0.42 19.35 -4.46
C GLU A 98 -0.30 18.21 -5.21
N GLY A 99 -1.45 17.76 -4.68
CA GLY A 99 -2.06 16.50 -5.06
C GLY A 99 -1.33 15.31 -4.44
N CYS A 100 -1.97 14.15 -4.46
CA CYS A 100 -1.39 12.97 -3.82
C CYS A 100 -1.92 11.69 -4.45
N GLN A 101 -1.03 10.74 -4.67
CA GLN A 101 -1.41 9.37 -5.00
C GLN A 101 -1.07 8.46 -3.83
N LEU A 102 -2.06 7.69 -3.41
CA LEU A 102 -2.01 6.85 -2.22
C LEU A 102 -2.29 5.40 -2.58
N LEU A 103 -1.60 4.48 -1.91
CA LEU A 103 -2.05 3.09 -1.81
C LEU A 103 -2.72 2.91 -0.45
N SER A 104 -4.00 2.54 -0.44
CA SER A 104 -4.69 2.17 0.78
C SER A 104 -4.85 0.66 0.85
N VAL A 105 -4.35 0.08 1.95
CA VAL A 105 -4.48 -1.33 2.30
C VAL A 105 -5.48 -1.43 3.44
N PHE A 106 -6.65 -2.01 3.17
CA PHE A 106 -7.72 -2.20 4.15
C PHE A 106 -7.79 -3.64 4.61
N HIS A 107 -8.08 -3.82 5.89
CA HIS A 107 -8.58 -5.08 6.44
C HIS A 107 -10.00 -4.85 6.97
N GLY A 108 -10.95 -5.54 6.36
CA GLY A 108 -12.38 -5.31 6.57
C GLY A 108 -12.95 -4.29 5.59
N SER A 109 -13.98 -3.56 5.99
CA SER A 109 -14.67 -2.62 5.11
C SER A 109 -13.87 -1.36 4.86
N TYR A 110 -13.76 -0.98 3.60
CA TYR A 110 -13.15 0.30 3.17
C TYR A 110 -14.15 1.46 3.07
N TYR A 111 -15.44 1.20 3.26
CA TYR A 111 -16.43 2.27 3.29
C TYR A 111 -16.16 3.20 4.47
N HIS A 112 -16.30 4.47 4.23
CA HIS A 112 -16.12 5.51 5.23
C HIS A 112 -17.40 6.34 5.41
N SER A 113 -17.50 6.97 6.55
CA SER A 113 -18.47 8.01 6.84
C SER A 113 -17.77 9.21 7.47
N GLU A 114 -18.26 10.41 7.16
CA GLU A 114 -17.71 11.61 7.74
C GLU A 114 -18.13 11.76 9.21
N VAL A 115 -17.27 12.40 9.99
CA VAL A 115 -17.50 12.67 11.40
C VAL A 115 -17.10 14.10 11.75
N GLU A 116 -17.90 14.76 12.58
CA GLU A 116 -17.69 16.16 12.96
C GLU A 116 -16.61 16.30 14.04
N SER A 117 -16.44 15.31 14.89
CA SER A 117 -15.50 15.37 16.02
C SER A 117 -14.59 14.15 16.10
N LEU A 118 -13.37 14.35 16.60
CA LEU A 118 -12.50 13.26 17.03
C LEU A 118 -12.88 12.80 18.43
N SER A 119 -12.61 11.54 18.76
CA SER A 119 -12.53 11.10 20.13
C SER A 119 -11.42 11.89 20.86
N SER A 120 -11.51 12.00 22.17
CA SER A 120 -10.54 12.77 22.99
C SER A 120 -9.11 12.21 22.91
N GLU A 121 -8.93 10.94 22.52
CA GLU A 121 -7.66 10.26 22.34
C GLU A 121 -7.51 9.83 20.88
N ARG A 122 -6.43 10.28 20.26
CA ARG A 122 -6.09 9.87 18.89
C ARG A 122 -5.44 8.50 18.93
N SER A 123 -6.02 7.53 18.23
CA SER A 123 -5.44 6.20 18.13
C SER A 123 -4.77 5.92 16.78
N TYR A 124 -5.02 6.73 15.75
CA TYR A 124 -4.29 6.61 14.49
C TYR A 124 -2.83 7.07 14.64
N ARG A 125 -1.95 6.48 13.85
CA ARG A 125 -0.51 6.76 13.89
C ARG A 125 -0.01 7.25 12.55
N LEU A 126 0.89 8.25 12.60
CA LEU A 126 1.65 8.72 11.45
C LEU A 126 3.04 8.10 11.51
N ILE A 127 3.45 7.44 10.43
CA ILE A 127 4.71 6.71 10.34
C ILE A 127 5.52 7.33 9.22
N GLN A 128 6.67 7.93 9.58
CA GLN A 128 7.60 8.50 8.63
C GLN A 128 8.65 7.45 8.27
N SER A 129 8.63 7.01 7.04
CA SER A 129 9.45 5.89 6.54
C SER A 129 10.95 6.18 6.61
N GLU A 130 11.35 7.44 6.51
CA GLU A 130 12.76 7.86 6.63
C GLU A 130 13.35 7.60 8.02
N GLN A 131 12.49 7.59 9.08
CA GLN A 131 12.90 7.31 10.45
C GLN A 131 13.10 5.80 10.71
N ILE A 132 12.69 4.94 9.77
CA ILE A 132 12.85 3.50 9.87
C ILE A 132 14.16 3.10 9.17
N PRO A 133 15.13 2.52 9.89
CA PRO A 133 16.38 2.10 9.28
C PRO A 133 16.17 0.93 8.32
N TRP A 134 16.95 0.90 7.24
CA TRP A 134 17.04 -0.27 6.38
C TRP A 134 17.72 -1.41 7.15
N GLN A 135 17.20 -2.61 6.97
CA GLN A 135 17.73 -3.85 7.52
C GLN A 135 18.08 -4.82 6.38
N GLN A 136 18.97 -5.75 6.61
CA GLN A 136 19.23 -6.83 5.67
C GLN A 136 17.97 -7.66 5.50
N GLY A 137 17.50 -7.83 4.27
CA GLY A 137 16.37 -8.69 3.93
C GLY A 137 16.77 -10.19 3.87
N GLY A 138 15.77 -11.05 3.73
CA GLY A 138 15.97 -12.50 3.68
C GLY A 138 16.67 -13.00 2.41
N SER A 139 16.68 -12.23 1.33
CA SER A 139 17.35 -12.57 0.06
C SER A 139 18.64 -11.80 -0.11
N LYS A 140 19.61 -12.39 -0.80
CA LYS A 140 20.86 -11.71 -1.13
C LYS A 140 20.60 -10.48 -2.00
N GLY A 141 21.17 -9.34 -1.63
CA GLY A 141 20.97 -8.06 -2.33
C GLY A 141 19.60 -7.42 -2.06
N CYS A 142 18.88 -7.88 -1.03
CA CYS A 142 17.64 -7.30 -0.57
C CYS A 142 17.87 -6.55 0.75
N GLU A 143 17.30 -5.36 0.86
CA GLU A 143 17.14 -4.62 2.10
C GLU A 143 15.65 -4.39 2.36
N THR A 144 15.26 -4.28 3.62
CA THR A 144 13.86 -4.16 4.02
C THR A 144 13.66 -3.05 5.05
N LYS A 145 12.49 -2.41 4.99
CA LYS A 145 11.93 -1.59 6.08
C LYS A 145 10.54 -2.12 6.41
N THR A 146 10.27 -2.37 7.67
CA THR A 146 8.93 -2.73 8.14
C THR A 146 8.17 -1.45 8.46
N LEU A 147 7.19 -1.09 7.63
CA LEU A 147 6.32 0.06 7.86
C LEU A 147 5.25 -0.29 8.89
N ILE A 148 4.59 -1.44 8.71
CA ILE A 148 3.51 -1.92 9.57
C ILE A 148 3.76 -3.37 9.90
N ASP A 149 3.77 -3.70 11.18
CA ASP A 149 3.89 -5.06 11.67
C ASP A 149 2.59 -5.55 12.35
N ARG A 150 1.71 -4.62 12.74
CA ARG A 150 0.39 -4.86 13.34
C ARG A 150 -0.55 -3.69 13.05
N GLY A 151 -1.85 -3.99 12.99
CA GLY A 151 -2.90 -2.97 12.89
C GLY A 151 -3.72 -3.03 11.60
N VAL A 152 -3.33 -3.85 10.63
CA VAL A 152 -4.10 -4.12 9.40
C VAL A 152 -4.33 -5.63 9.29
N GLY A 153 -5.20 -6.16 10.13
CA GLY A 153 -5.42 -7.61 10.21
C GLY A 153 -4.12 -8.37 10.48
N ARG A 154 -3.87 -9.41 9.67
CA ARG A 154 -2.64 -10.21 9.69
C ARG A 154 -1.54 -9.66 8.78
N ALA A 155 -1.79 -8.54 8.10
CA ALA A 155 -0.85 -8.00 7.11
C ALA A 155 0.37 -7.37 7.79
N LEU A 156 1.54 -7.77 7.33
CA LEU A 156 2.82 -7.11 7.52
C LEU A 156 3.09 -6.32 6.25
N ILE A 157 3.33 -4.99 6.37
CA ILE A 157 3.62 -4.13 5.23
C ILE A 157 5.07 -3.69 5.29
N GLN A 158 5.81 -4.00 4.23
CA GLN A 158 7.25 -3.74 4.14
C GLN A 158 7.60 -3.05 2.83
N VAL A 159 8.64 -2.24 2.88
CA VAL A 159 9.37 -1.81 1.67
C VAL A 159 10.56 -2.74 1.49
N LEU A 160 10.66 -3.34 0.32
CA LEU A 160 11.78 -4.20 -0.09
C LEU A 160 12.56 -3.47 -1.19
N ARG A 161 13.87 -3.34 -1.02
CA ARG A 161 14.76 -2.77 -2.03
C ARG A 161 15.73 -3.83 -2.51
N PHE A 162 15.72 -4.08 -3.81
CA PHE A 162 16.56 -5.07 -4.47
C PHE A 162 17.67 -4.41 -5.30
N ALA A 163 18.89 -4.86 -5.13
CA ALA A 163 20.00 -4.47 -5.97
C ALA A 163 19.85 -5.04 -7.39
N PRO A 164 20.49 -4.43 -8.42
CA PRO A 164 20.55 -5.02 -9.76
C PRO A 164 21.08 -6.46 -9.74
N GLY A 165 20.38 -7.36 -10.43
CA GLY A 165 20.70 -8.79 -10.49
C GLY A 165 20.28 -9.59 -9.25
N ALA A 166 19.60 -8.99 -8.29
CA ALA A 166 19.06 -9.71 -7.15
C ALA A 166 17.87 -10.59 -7.56
N GLU A 167 17.61 -11.61 -6.73
CA GLU A 167 16.46 -12.50 -6.86
C GLU A 167 15.76 -12.59 -5.52
N LEU A 168 14.43 -12.65 -5.54
CA LEU A 168 13.62 -12.90 -4.37
C LEU A 168 13.52 -14.41 -4.16
N SER A 169 14.03 -14.86 -3.02
CA SER A 169 13.85 -16.23 -2.56
C SER A 169 12.49 -16.40 -1.88
N PRO A 170 11.92 -17.61 -1.86
CA PRO A 170 10.66 -17.87 -1.16
C PRO A 170 10.70 -17.39 0.30
N PHE A 171 9.60 -16.76 0.73
CA PHE A 171 9.44 -16.27 2.11
C PHE A 171 9.08 -17.41 3.06
N GLY A 172 9.93 -18.31 3.42
CA GLY A 172 9.72 -19.30 4.47
C GLY A 172 8.25 -19.68 4.74
N ARG A 173 7.77 -19.44 5.98
CA ARG A 173 6.35 -19.63 6.35
C ARG A 173 5.48 -18.41 6.12
N ASP A 174 6.09 -17.22 6.04
CA ASP A 174 5.38 -15.98 5.75
C ASP A 174 5.16 -15.92 4.25
N THR A 175 3.91 -15.78 3.82
CA THR A 175 3.56 -15.80 2.41
C THR A 175 3.55 -14.37 1.88
N LEU A 176 4.41 -14.06 0.90
CA LEU A 176 4.26 -12.83 0.12
C LEU A 176 2.91 -12.91 -0.61
N HIS A 177 1.99 -12.06 -0.18
CA HIS A 177 0.62 -12.09 -0.65
C HIS A 177 0.42 -11.17 -1.84
N ALA A 178 1.03 -9.99 -1.77
CA ALA A 178 0.95 -8.99 -2.82
C ALA A 178 2.15 -8.05 -2.80
N ALA A 179 2.48 -7.45 -3.94
CA ALA A 179 3.49 -6.42 -4.04
C ALA A 179 3.14 -5.37 -5.09
N LEU A 180 3.33 -4.09 -4.76
CA LEU A 180 3.31 -2.98 -5.71
C LEU A 180 4.75 -2.64 -6.09
N ILE A 181 5.04 -2.48 -7.38
CA ILE A 181 6.33 -1.98 -7.87
C ILE A 181 6.36 -0.46 -7.68
N VAL A 182 7.08 0.02 -6.68
CA VAL A 182 7.21 1.46 -6.41
C VAL A 182 8.20 2.11 -7.36
N ASP A 183 9.31 1.42 -7.64
CA ASP A 183 10.35 1.88 -8.56
C ASP A 183 11.05 0.69 -9.20
N GLY A 184 11.59 0.87 -10.43
CA GLY A 184 12.25 -0.17 -11.19
C GLY A 184 11.28 -1.15 -11.85
N SER A 185 11.73 -2.39 -12.02
CA SER A 185 10.94 -3.46 -12.63
C SER A 185 11.36 -4.85 -12.11
N THR A 186 10.48 -5.81 -12.28
CA THR A 186 10.74 -7.20 -11.93
C THR A 186 10.31 -8.13 -13.05
N VAL A 187 10.93 -9.30 -13.12
CA VAL A 187 10.61 -10.37 -14.06
C VAL A 187 10.11 -11.58 -13.28
N LEU A 188 8.93 -12.09 -13.70
CA LEU A 188 8.27 -13.28 -13.14
C LEU A 188 8.03 -14.25 -14.30
N GLY A 189 8.83 -15.32 -14.39
CA GLY A 189 8.80 -16.19 -15.58
C GLY A 189 9.09 -15.39 -16.85
N ASP A 190 8.17 -15.38 -17.79
CA ASP A 190 8.27 -14.65 -19.07
C ASP A 190 7.62 -13.24 -19.02
N GLU A 191 7.07 -12.84 -17.87
CA GLU A 191 6.36 -11.57 -17.70
C GLU A 191 7.23 -10.54 -16.97
N THR A 192 7.11 -9.27 -17.36
CA THR A 192 7.75 -8.14 -16.67
C THR A 192 6.69 -7.27 -16.03
N ALA A 193 6.86 -6.93 -14.75
CA ALA A 193 6.05 -5.90 -14.08
C ALA A 193 6.92 -4.66 -13.83
N GLY A 194 6.35 -3.47 -14.03
CA GLY A 194 7.03 -2.19 -13.92
C GLY A 194 6.36 -1.24 -12.92
N HIS A 195 6.75 0.01 -12.99
CA HIS A 195 6.30 1.06 -12.07
C HIS A 195 4.78 1.08 -11.90
N TRP A 196 4.33 0.91 -10.65
CA TRP A 196 2.96 0.81 -10.17
C TRP A 196 2.15 -0.37 -10.70
N ASP A 197 2.75 -1.32 -11.39
CA ASP A 197 2.13 -2.62 -11.57
C ASP A 197 2.05 -3.35 -10.23
N PHE A 198 0.98 -4.09 -10.05
CA PHE A 198 0.71 -4.83 -8.82
C PHE A 198 0.77 -6.33 -9.10
N ILE A 199 1.41 -7.07 -8.20
CA ILE A 199 1.55 -8.51 -8.30
C ILE A 199 0.80 -9.14 -7.14
N ARG A 200 -0.13 -10.02 -7.46
CA ARG A 200 -0.79 -10.93 -6.52
C ARG A 200 -0.14 -12.30 -6.62
N PHE A 201 0.09 -12.93 -5.48
CA PHE A 201 0.60 -14.29 -5.40
C PHE A 201 -0.51 -15.22 -4.92
N ALA A 202 -0.64 -16.41 -5.54
CA ALA A 202 -1.56 -17.44 -5.10
C ALA A 202 -0.98 -18.19 -3.89
N GLU A 203 -1.82 -18.55 -2.94
CA GLU A 203 -1.41 -19.39 -1.82
C GLU A 203 -1.07 -20.82 -2.28
N GLY A 204 0.05 -21.36 -1.81
CA GLY A 204 0.37 -22.80 -1.88
C GLY A 204 0.97 -23.33 -3.15
N ASP A 205 0.96 -22.62 -4.24
CA ASP A 205 1.57 -23.05 -5.50
C ASP A 205 3.00 -22.51 -5.62
N GLY A 206 3.91 -23.38 -6.06
CA GLY A 206 5.34 -23.15 -6.11
C GLY A 206 5.72 -21.75 -6.58
N PHE A 207 6.50 -21.08 -5.76
CA PHE A 207 6.96 -19.71 -5.97
C PHE A 207 7.80 -19.64 -7.26
N LEU A 208 7.33 -18.88 -8.25
CA LEU A 208 8.17 -18.58 -9.41
C LEU A 208 9.30 -17.66 -8.94
N PRO A 209 10.52 -17.90 -9.39
CA PRO A 209 11.63 -16.99 -9.11
C PRO A 209 11.30 -15.60 -9.65
N ILE A 210 11.46 -14.62 -8.77
CA ILE A 210 11.28 -13.21 -9.12
C ILE A 210 12.67 -12.60 -9.21
N SER A 211 13.02 -12.08 -10.36
CA SER A 211 14.31 -11.45 -10.58
C SER A 211 14.19 -9.94 -10.79
N PHE A 212 15.24 -9.21 -10.43
CA PHE A 212 15.35 -7.77 -10.51
C PHE A 212 16.57 -7.36 -11.32
N PRO A 213 16.54 -7.50 -12.66
CA PRO A 213 17.75 -7.28 -13.50
C PRO A 213 18.37 -5.90 -13.34
N GLN A 214 17.55 -4.88 -13.15
CA GLN A 214 17.97 -3.48 -12.96
C GLN A 214 17.79 -2.99 -11.50
N GLY A 215 17.38 -3.88 -10.60
CA GLY A 215 16.95 -3.52 -9.26
C GLY A 215 15.51 -3.02 -9.23
N ALA A 216 14.92 -3.01 -8.05
CA ALA A 216 13.57 -2.48 -7.83
C ALA A 216 13.31 -2.14 -6.36
N THR A 217 12.30 -1.32 -6.14
CA THR A 217 11.69 -1.09 -4.82
C THR A 217 10.24 -1.56 -4.86
N LEU A 218 9.89 -2.45 -3.94
CA LEU A 218 8.55 -3.00 -3.79
C LEU A 218 7.92 -2.52 -2.49
N LEU A 219 6.61 -2.25 -2.52
CA LEU A 219 5.78 -2.22 -1.33
C LEU A 219 5.08 -3.57 -1.22
N ALA A 220 5.51 -4.38 -0.27
CA ALA A 220 5.09 -5.76 -0.10
C ALA A 220 4.07 -5.90 1.04
N VAL A 221 3.03 -6.70 0.81
CA VAL A 221 2.07 -7.16 1.83
C VAL A 221 2.28 -8.65 2.04
N VAL A 222 2.69 -9.00 3.24
CA VAL A 222 2.99 -10.36 3.67
C VAL A 222 1.91 -10.78 4.68
N LEU A 223 1.34 -11.96 4.53
CA LEU A 223 0.40 -12.54 5.50
C LEU A 223 1.15 -13.45 6.48
N ARG A 224 0.85 -13.28 7.78
CA ARG A 224 1.37 -14.10 8.90
C ARG A 224 0.30 -14.99 9.49
#